data_37a41876bf4213282ee443e3d541b768
#
_entry.id   37a41876bf4213282ee443e3d541b768
#
_cell.length_a   1.000
_cell.length_b   1.000
_cell.length_c   1.000
_cell.angle_alpha   90.00
_cell.angle_beta   90.00
_cell.angle_gamma   90.00
#
_symmetry.space_group_name_H-M   'P 1'
#
loop_
_entity.id
_entity.type
_entity.pdbx_description
1 polymer ?
#
loop_
_entity_poly.entity_id
_entity_poly.type
_entity_poly.pdbx_seq_one_letter_code
_entity_poly.pdbx_strand_id
1 'polypeptide(L)'
;MKLTLRVKLYEGEPYEVITNLFVIVLWERKMKRRASDLSNGIGMEDLAFMAYEASKQQGHPVPISFDEFIKKLEDLEVVETATAVPTEEATEDN
;
A
#
# COMPACT_ATOMS: atom_id res chain seq x y z
N MET A 1 3.68 9.89 5.74
CA MET A 1 4.22 8.63 5.26
C MET A 1 3.47 8.17 4.02
N LYS A 2 4.18 7.77 3.00
CA LYS A 2 3.59 7.29 1.77
C LYS A 2 4.33 6.06 1.28
N LEU A 3 3.58 5.14 0.71
CA LEU A 3 4.15 4.00 -0.01
C LEU A 3 3.54 3.98 -1.39
N THR A 4 4.37 3.72 -2.39
CA THR A 4 3.87 3.46 -3.73
C THR A 4 3.90 1.96 -3.93
N LEU A 5 2.76 1.38 -4.23
CA LEU A 5 2.61 -0.06 -4.36
C LEU A 5 2.27 -0.40 -5.79
N ARG A 6 2.98 -1.36 -6.35
CA ARG A 6 2.64 -1.88 -7.68
C ARG A 6 1.76 -3.10 -7.48
N VAL A 7 0.59 -3.06 -8.10
CA VAL A 7 -0.39 -4.13 -8.00
C VAL A 7 -0.45 -4.86 -9.32
N LYS A 8 -0.22 -6.15 -9.29
CA LYS A 8 -0.35 -6.99 -10.48
C LYS A 8 -1.38 -8.06 -10.21
N LEU A 9 -2.45 -8.03 -10.98
CA LEU A 9 -3.49 -9.05 -10.91
C LEU A 9 -3.24 -10.07 -11.98
N TYR A 10 -3.88 -11.24 -11.86
CA TYR A 10 -3.75 -12.27 -12.90
C TYR A 10 -4.27 -11.78 -14.24
N GLU A 11 -5.21 -10.85 -14.23
CA GLU A 11 -5.75 -10.28 -15.45
C GLU A 11 -5.56 -8.78 -15.44
N GLY A 12 -5.34 -8.20 -16.61
CA GLY A 12 -5.21 -6.76 -16.75
C GLY A 12 -3.77 -6.30 -16.61
N GLU A 13 -3.58 -5.01 -16.80
CA GLU A 13 -2.26 -4.41 -16.70
C GLU A 13 -1.91 -4.09 -15.27
N PRO A 14 -0.64 -4.21 -14.91
CA PRO A 14 -0.21 -3.76 -13.59
C PRO A 14 -0.48 -2.28 -13.42
N TYR A 15 -0.75 -1.87 -12.20
CA TYR A 15 -0.95 -0.46 -11.91
C TYR A 15 -0.31 -0.13 -10.57
N GLU A 16 -0.14 1.16 -10.32
CA GLU A 16 0.45 1.63 -9.08
C GLU A 16 -0.55 2.45 -8.30
N VAL A 17 -0.49 2.33 -6.99
CA VAL A 17 -1.32 3.14 -6.10
C VAL A 17 -0.41 3.72 -5.04
N ILE A 18 -0.82 4.86 -4.50
CA ILE A 18 -0.07 5.55 -3.46
C ILE A 18 -0.94 5.53 -2.20
N THR A 19 -0.38 5.03 -1.12
CA THR A 19 -1.09 5.08 0.16
C THR A 19 -1.11 6.52 0.65
N ASN A 20 -2.14 6.84 1.41
CA ASN A 20 -2.25 8.15 2.03
C ASN A 20 -2.63 7.96 3.49
N LEU A 21 -2.78 9.07 4.19
CA LEU A 21 -3.08 9.01 5.62
C LEU A 21 -4.35 8.22 5.89
N PHE A 22 -5.36 8.40 5.04
CA PHE A 22 -6.63 7.68 5.23
C PHE A 22 -6.42 6.16 5.17
N VAL A 23 -5.65 5.70 4.19
CA VAL A 23 -5.37 4.27 4.04
C VAL A 23 -4.58 3.76 5.25
N ILE A 24 -3.61 4.53 5.71
CA ILE A 24 -2.81 4.12 6.87
C ILE A 24 -3.69 4.02 8.12
N VAL A 25 -4.60 4.95 8.31
CA VAL A 25 -5.50 4.90 9.46
C VAL A 25 -6.41 3.68 9.38
N LEU A 26 -6.93 3.38 8.19
CA LEU A 26 -7.74 2.18 8.02
C LEU A 26 -6.95 0.92 8.34
N TRP A 27 -5.69 0.90 7.91
CA TRP A 27 -4.82 -0.24 8.19
C TRP A 27 -4.60 -0.40 9.69
N GLU A 28 -4.32 0.71 10.39
CA GLU A 28 -4.12 0.65 11.84
C GLU A 28 -5.34 0.08 12.54
N ARG A 29 -6.53 0.52 12.12
CA ARG A 29 -7.77 0.04 12.73
C ARG A 29 -8.01 -1.43 12.44
N LYS A 30 -7.79 -1.84 11.20
CA LYS A 30 -8.07 -3.21 10.78
C LYS A 30 -7.11 -4.19 11.40
N MET A 31 -5.84 -3.86 11.40
CA MET A 31 -4.79 -4.78 11.85
C MET A 31 -4.42 -4.56 13.30
N LYS A 32 -4.98 -3.53 13.93
CA LYS A 32 -4.69 -3.18 15.32
C LYS A 32 -3.21 -2.98 15.54
N ARG A 33 -2.59 -2.24 14.62
CA ARG A 33 -1.17 -1.94 14.65
C ARG A 33 -0.99 -0.45 14.50
N ARG A 34 0.24 0.00 14.73
CA ARG A 34 0.57 1.42 14.61
C ARG A 34 1.44 1.65 13.39
N ALA A 35 1.32 2.84 12.80
CA ALA A 35 2.15 3.19 11.65
C ALA A 35 3.63 3.07 11.98
N SER A 36 4.01 3.35 13.22
CA SER A 36 5.41 3.24 13.63
C SER A 36 5.93 1.80 13.53
N ASP A 37 5.03 0.82 13.53
CA ASP A 37 5.44 -0.57 13.40
C ASP A 37 5.96 -0.89 12.01
N LEU A 38 5.67 -0.03 11.04
CA LEU A 38 6.14 -0.26 9.67
C LEU A 38 7.66 -0.29 9.57
N SER A 39 8.35 0.38 10.48
CA SER A 39 9.81 0.39 10.46
C SER A 39 10.39 -0.98 10.80
N ASN A 40 9.60 -1.85 11.41
CA ASN A 40 10.04 -3.20 11.77
C ASN A 40 9.69 -4.22 10.68
N GLY A 41 9.23 -3.74 9.54
CA GLY A 41 8.83 -4.61 8.46
C GLY A 41 7.33 -4.65 8.31
N ILE A 42 6.89 -5.08 7.16
CA ILE A 42 5.48 -5.09 6.84
C ILE A 42 5.16 -6.43 6.17
N GLY A 43 4.07 -7.05 6.58
CA GLY A 43 3.68 -8.33 6.04
C GLY A 43 2.92 -8.19 4.74
N MET A 44 2.80 -9.29 4.01
CA MET A 44 2.09 -9.27 2.73
C MET A 44 0.62 -8.95 2.90
N GLU A 45 0.00 -9.43 3.98
CA GLU A 45 -1.40 -9.11 4.23
C GLU A 45 -1.59 -7.61 4.48
N ASP A 46 -0.65 -7.00 5.20
CA ASP A 46 -0.69 -5.57 5.43
C ASP A 46 -0.61 -4.80 4.12
N LEU A 47 0.34 -5.18 3.27
CA LEU A 47 0.50 -4.53 1.97
C LEU A 47 -0.74 -4.73 1.10
N ALA A 48 -1.28 -5.95 1.11
CA ALA A 48 -2.46 -6.24 0.30
C ALA A 48 -3.66 -5.41 0.75
N PHE A 49 -3.83 -5.25 2.04
CA PHE A 49 -4.92 -4.43 2.55
C PHE A 49 -4.76 -2.98 2.13
N MET A 50 -3.55 -2.44 2.26
CA MET A 50 -3.30 -1.06 1.84
C MET A 50 -3.52 -0.88 0.35
N ALA A 51 -3.07 -1.85 -0.45
CA ALA A 51 -3.28 -1.79 -1.90
C ALA A 51 -4.77 -1.82 -2.24
N TYR A 52 -5.52 -2.65 -1.55
CA TYR A 52 -6.96 -2.76 -1.79
C TYR A 52 -7.66 -1.44 -1.50
N GLU A 53 -7.40 -0.85 -0.34
CA GLU A 53 -8.05 0.40 0.03
C GLU A 53 -7.59 1.55 -0.86
N ALA A 54 -6.31 1.60 -1.19
CA ALA A 54 -5.80 2.64 -2.07
C ALA A 54 -6.39 2.49 -3.48
N SER A 55 -6.55 1.26 -3.95
CA SER A 55 -7.16 1.02 -5.26
C SER A 55 -8.58 1.54 -5.30
N LYS A 56 -9.37 1.25 -4.27
CA LYS A 56 -10.73 1.76 -4.20
C LYS A 56 -10.75 3.27 -4.22
N GLN A 57 -9.88 3.88 -3.43
CA GLN A 57 -9.85 5.33 -3.32
C GLN A 57 -9.46 6.01 -4.61
N GLN A 58 -8.58 5.38 -5.39
CA GLN A 58 -8.06 5.97 -6.61
C GLN A 58 -8.83 5.54 -7.86
N GLY A 59 -9.98 4.88 -7.66
CA GLY A 59 -10.89 4.59 -8.75
C GLY A 59 -10.60 3.35 -9.56
N HIS A 60 -9.71 2.50 -9.09
CA HIS A 60 -9.46 1.25 -9.79
C HIS A 60 -10.56 0.25 -9.47
N PRO A 61 -11.00 -0.53 -10.46
CA PRO A 61 -12.01 -1.55 -10.19
C PRO A 61 -11.42 -2.68 -9.35
N VAL A 62 -12.06 -2.94 -8.21
CA VAL A 62 -11.64 -4.02 -7.32
C VAL A 62 -12.89 -4.72 -6.81
N PRO A 63 -12.76 -5.98 -6.38
CA PRO A 63 -13.92 -6.70 -5.83
C PRO A 63 -14.43 -6.03 -4.57
N ILE A 64 -15.65 -6.38 -4.19
CA ILE A 64 -16.25 -5.83 -2.99
C ILE A 64 -15.54 -6.33 -1.74
N SER A 65 -15.08 -7.59 -1.75
CA SER A 65 -14.44 -8.13 -0.57
C SER A 65 -12.93 -8.17 -0.72
N PHE A 66 -12.25 -7.95 0.39
CA PHE A 66 -10.80 -8.02 0.44
C PHE A 66 -10.29 -9.40 0.08
N ASP A 67 -10.99 -10.45 0.55
CA ASP A 67 -10.57 -11.81 0.24
C ASP A 67 -10.61 -12.09 -1.26
N GLU A 68 -11.61 -11.56 -1.95
CA GLU A 68 -11.69 -11.73 -3.39
C GLU A 68 -10.56 -10.98 -4.09
N PHE A 69 -10.18 -9.83 -3.57
CA PHE A 69 -9.06 -9.08 -4.11
C PHE A 69 -7.77 -9.91 -3.98
N ILE A 70 -7.56 -10.50 -2.80
CA ILE A 70 -6.36 -11.31 -2.57
C ILE A 70 -6.29 -12.46 -3.55
N LYS A 71 -7.43 -13.09 -3.84
CA LYS A 71 -7.45 -14.21 -4.79
C LYS A 71 -7.03 -13.81 -6.19
N LYS A 72 -7.27 -12.57 -6.56
CA LYS A 72 -6.92 -12.08 -7.90
C LYS A 72 -5.52 -11.51 -7.98
N LEU A 73 -4.85 -11.38 -6.85
CA LEU A 73 -3.54 -10.76 -6.79
C LEU A 73 -2.46 -11.75 -7.21
N GLU A 74 -1.72 -11.42 -8.26
CA GLU A 74 -0.61 -12.23 -8.69
C GLU A 74 0.68 -11.80 -7.99
N ASP A 75 0.89 -10.49 -7.89
CA ASP A 75 2.10 -9.97 -7.28
C ASP A 75 1.82 -8.59 -6.71
N LEU A 76 2.63 -8.22 -5.74
CA LEU A 76 2.48 -6.94 -5.06
C LEU A 76 3.84 -6.55 -4.51
N GLU A 77 4.28 -5.34 -4.85
CA GLU A 77 5.58 -4.90 -4.37
C GLU A 77 5.57 -3.42 -4.02
N VAL A 78 6.45 -3.07 -3.09
CA VAL A 78 6.67 -1.68 -2.75
C VAL A 78 7.72 -1.16 -3.71
N VAL A 79 7.34 -0.21 -4.55
CA VAL A 79 8.27 0.33 -5.55
C VAL A 79 8.90 1.62 -5.08
N GLU A 80 8.27 2.29 -4.09
CA GLU A 80 8.83 3.52 -3.58
C GLU A 80 8.31 3.78 -2.18
N THR A 81 9.19 4.21 -1.29
CA THR A 81 8.81 4.60 0.05
C THR A 81 9.23 6.05 0.25
N ALA A 82 8.28 6.89 0.65
CA ALA A 82 8.57 8.27 1.00
C ALA A 82 8.06 8.52 2.40
N THR A 83 8.96 8.91 3.28
CA THR A 83 8.59 9.23 4.65
C THR A 83 8.76 10.74 4.86
N ALA A 84 8.32 11.20 5.97
CA ALA A 84 8.44 12.61 6.30
C ALA A 84 9.89 13.04 6.50
N VAL A 85 10.77 12.11 6.58
CA VAL A 85 12.18 12.43 6.79
C VAL A 85 12.82 12.90 5.52
N PRO A 86 13.53 13.00 5.59
CA PRO A 86 14.15 13.29 4.81
C PRO A 86 15.16 13.26 4.36
N THR A 87 14.71 13.08 4.51
CA THR A 87 15.39 13.29 4.20
C THR A 87 16.25 13.32 3.60
N GLU A 88 16.24 13.27 3.72
CA GLU A 88 16.77 13.39 3.34
C GLU A 88 17.28 13.35 2.51
N GLU A 89 16.84 13.26 2.53
CA GLU A 89 17.07 13.25 1.96
C GLU A 89 17.41 13.43 1.19
N ALA A 90 17.28 13.59 1.24
CA ALA A 90 17.49 13.88 0.76
C ALA A 90 18.01 14.14 0.10
N THR A 91 17.95 14.25 0.32
CA THR A 91 18.39 14.65 -0.03
C THR A 91 19.00 14.87 -0.78
N GLU A 92 18.74 14.83 -0.70
CA GLU A 92 19.18 15.11 -1.08
C GLU A 92 19.77 15.47 -1.68
N ASP A 93 19.61 15.44 -1.66
CA ASP A 93 20.08 15.82 -2.01
C ASP A 93 20.73 16.18 -2.39
N ASN A 94 20.74 16.15 -2.24
CA ASN A 94 21.23 16.54 -2.33
C ASN A 94 21.72 16.69 -2.57
#